data_66c094b51b5b5a55d8babd1440f8cfef
#
_entry.id   66c094b51b5b5a55d8babd1440f8cfef
#
_cell.length_a   1.000
_cell.length_b   1.000
_cell.length_c   1.000
_cell.angle_alpha   90.00
_cell.angle_beta   90.00
_cell.angle_gamma   90.00
#
_symmetry.space_group_name_H-M   'P 1'
#
loop_
_entity.id
_entity.type
_entity.pdbx_description
1 polymer ?
#
loop_
_entity_poly.entity_id
_entity_poly.type
_entity_poly.pdbx_seq_one_letter_code
_entity_poly.pdbx_strand_id
1 'polypeptide(L)'
;LEADEHIVTWCVGHLITMSYPEAYDENLKKWRFDTLPFIPGQFKYEVIPAVKKQFDIVKNILNRDDVETIYVCTDSGREGEYIYRLVRQEAHVTGKNERRVWIDSQTEEEILKGIKNAKDISEYDNLSSAAYLRAKEDYLMGINFSRVLTLKYGRNIANYLHEDRAVVSVGRVMTCVLGMVVRREREIRSFVKTPFFKVIGGASINDKTFDAEWRVCEQSRYYGTPYLYKDNGFKERKKAEELVRILSDPLPACGIVKQVERKKETKNPPLLYNLAEIQNECSKLFKISPDQTLNIIQELYEKKLVTYPRTDARVLSSAVCKEIYKTLGGLRSYVQKNAYWLED
;
A
#
# COMPACT_ATOMS: atom_id res chain seq x y z
N LEU A 1 13.94 -27.19 13.41
CA LEU A 1 13.62 -28.53 12.95
C LEU A 1 14.88 -29.14 12.31
N GLU A 2 15.28 -30.29 12.75
CA GLU A 2 16.47 -31.00 12.25
C GLU A 2 16.06 -32.36 11.69
N ALA A 3 16.58 -32.69 10.52
CA ALA A 3 16.43 -33.95 9.84
C ALA A 3 17.82 -34.40 9.36
N ASP A 4 17.96 -35.64 8.85
CA ASP A 4 19.26 -36.25 8.58
C ASP A 4 20.17 -35.41 7.67
N GLU A 5 19.66 -34.69 6.69
CA GLU A 5 20.45 -33.92 5.73
C GLU A 5 20.22 -32.41 5.80
N HIS A 6 19.29 -31.92 6.62
CA HIS A 6 18.98 -30.49 6.65
C HIS A 6 18.42 -30.02 7.99
N ILE A 7 18.66 -28.75 8.27
CA ILE A 7 18.14 -28.03 9.44
C ILE A 7 17.33 -26.84 8.96
N VAL A 8 16.13 -26.68 9.49
CA VAL A 8 15.28 -25.53 9.21
C VAL A 8 15.22 -24.63 10.44
N THR A 9 15.61 -23.39 10.26
CA THR A 9 15.43 -22.32 11.25
C THR A 9 14.73 -21.13 10.62
N TRP A 10 14.36 -20.13 11.42
CA TRP A 10 13.59 -18.98 10.92
C TRP A 10 13.87 -17.71 11.71
N CYS A 11 13.58 -16.57 11.09
CA CYS A 11 13.47 -15.29 11.76
C CYS A 11 12.00 -15.01 12.10
N VAL A 12 11.77 -14.27 13.19
CA VAL A 12 10.43 -13.82 13.61
C VAL A 12 10.20 -12.35 13.21
N GLY A 13 10.58 -11.99 12.00
CA GLY A 13 10.75 -10.64 11.50
C GLY A 13 12.21 -10.20 11.63
N HIS A 14 12.46 -8.92 11.89
CA HIS A 14 13.82 -8.44 12.14
C HIS A 14 14.38 -8.96 13.46
N LEU A 15 15.57 -9.54 13.43
CA LEU A 15 16.32 -9.91 14.63
C LEU A 15 17.36 -8.86 15.02
N ILE A 16 17.73 -8.01 14.06
CA ILE A 16 18.76 -6.98 14.16
C ILE A 16 18.14 -5.63 13.82
N THR A 17 18.57 -4.59 14.50
CA THR A 17 18.20 -3.20 14.22
C THR A 17 19.43 -2.28 14.22
N MET A 18 19.31 -1.10 13.66
CA MET A 18 20.34 -0.05 13.84
C MET A 18 20.28 0.47 15.26
N SER A 19 21.46 0.61 15.88
CA SER A 19 21.57 1.12 17.25
C SER A 19 21.13 2.57 17.35
N TYR A 20 20.51 2.94 18.46
CA TYR A 20 20.13 4.33 18.73
C TYR A 20 21.37 5.23 18.90
N PRO A 21 21.22 6.58 18.73
CA PRO A 21 22.34 7.52 18.85
C PRO A 21 23.14 7.42 20.14
N GLU A 22 22.51 7.06 21.26
CA GLU A 22 23.19 6.84 22.55
C GLU A 22 24.21 5.70 22.55
N ALA A 23 24.12 4.75 21.63
CA ALA A 23 25.12 3.70 21.46
C ALA A 23 26.42 4.22 20.80
N TYR A 24 26.37 5.41 20.23
CA TYR A 24 27.55 6.09 19.64
C TYR A 24 28.19 7.06 20.64
N ASP A 25 27.37 7.83 21.35
CA ASP A 25 27.76 8.75 22.40
C ASP A 25 26.59 8.91 23.39
N GLU A 26 26.83 8.66 24.68
CA GLU A 26 25.80 8.74 25.72
C GLU A 26 25.16 10.14 25.83
N ASN A 27 25.89 11.19 25.47
CA ASN A 27 25.36 12.56 25.41
C ASN A 27 24.19 12.71 24.42
N LEU A 28 24.13 11.87 23.40
CA LEU A 28 23.06 11.86 22.39
C LEU A 28 21.75 11.27 22.91
N LYS A 29 21.72 10.73 24.12
CA LYS A 29 20.50 10.28 24.80
C LYS A 29 19.55 11.45 25.07
N LYS A 30 20.10 12.61 25.43
CA LYS A 30 19.33 13.83 25.60
C LYS A 30 19.20 14.55 24.25
N TRP A 31 17.96 14.81 23.87
CA TRP A 31 17.69 15.54 22.63
C TRP A 31 18.01 17.03 22.83
N ARG A 32 18.87 17.55 21.99
CA ARG A 32 19.32 18.94 22.02
C ARG A 32 19.58 19.42 20.59
N PHE A 33 19.41 20.72 20.33
CA PHE A 33 19.68 21.29 19.01
C PHE A 33 21.15 21.23 18.61
N ASP A 34 22.06 21.41 19.58
CA ASP A 34 23.51 21.42 19.37
C ASP A 34 24.09 20.02 19.05
N THR A 35 23.31 18.97 19.24
CA THR A 35 23.67 17.58 18.87
C THR A 35 23.08 17.14 17.54
N LEU A 36 22.49 18.04 16.78
CA LEU A 36 21.87 17.77 15.50
C LEU A 36 22.58 18.53 14.36
N PRO A 37 22.68 17.96 13.15
CA PRO A 37 22.19 16.64 12.78
C PRO A 37 23.09 15.51 13.30
N PHE A 38 22.49 14.39 13.73
CA PHE A 38 23.20 13.17 14.02
C PHE A 38 23.44 12.40 12.70
N ILE A 39 24.69 12.28 12.28
CA ILE A 39 25.11 11.56 11.07
C ILE A 39 26.32 10.70 11.46
N PRO A 40 26.14 9.39 11.74
CA PRO A 40 27.23 8.52 12.13
C PRO A 40 28.16 8.24 10.94
N GLY A 41 29.47 8.26 11.16
CA GLY A 41 30.45 7.88 10.14
C GLY A 41 30.36 6.39 9.77
N GLN A 42 30.00 5.55 10.74
CA GLN A 42 29.75 4.12 10.56
C GLN A 42 28.48 3.74 11.32
N PHE A 43 27.58 3.03 10.64
CA PHE A 43 26.34 2.54 11.27
C PHE A 43 26.63 1.33 12.17
N LYS A 44 26.14 1.37 13.41
CA LYS A 44 26.17 0.26 14.36
C LYS A 44 24.84 -0.48 14.33
N TYR A 45 24.91 -1.77 14.50
CA TYR A 45 23.77 -2.66 14.56
C TYR A 45 23.77 -3.41 15.88
N GLU A 46 22.59 -3.81 16.33
CA GLU A 46 22.40 -4.55 17.57
C GLU A 46 21.28 -5.56 17.47
N VAL A 47 21.40 -6.64 18.23
CA VAL A 47 20.33 -7.64 18.34
C VAL A 47 19.16 -7.03 19.12
N ILE A 48 17.97 -7.13 18.57
CA ILE A 48 16.74 -6.69 19.24
C ILE A 48 16.54 -7.52 20.51
N PRO A 49 16.51 -6.92 21.73
CA PRO A 49 16.48 -7.67 22.98
C PRO A 49 15.34 -8.68 23.09
N ALA A 50 14.15 -8.33 22.60
CA ALA A 50 12.96 -9.19 22.66
C ALA A 50 13.10 -10.50 21.87
N VAL A 51 13.96 -10.53 20.85
CA VAL A 51 14.17 -11.70 19.97
C VAL A 51 15.57 -12.28 20.07
N LYS A 52 16.34 -11.88 21.08
CA LYS A 52 17.72 -12.33 21.28
C LYS A 52 17.85 -13.86 21.31
N LYS A 53 16.94 -14.55 22.00
CA LYS A 53 16.93 -16.00 22.07
C LYS A 53 16.85 -16.65 20.67
N GLN A 54 16.01 -16.11 19.80
CA GLN A 54 15.87 -16.61 18.44
C GLN A 54 17.12 -16.31 17.61
N PHE A 55 17.69 -15.10 17.76
CA PHE A 55 18.95 -14.76 17.12
C PHE A 55 20.08 -15.72 17.52
N ASP A 56 20.23 -16.03 18.82
CA ASP A 56 21.27 -16.93 19.31
C ASP A 56 21.10 -18.35 18.73
N ILE A 57 19.85 -18.84 18.59
CA ILE A 57 19.55 -20.13 17.93
C ILE A 57 19.99 -20.08 16.47
N VAL A 58 19.58 -19.07 15.71
CA VAL A 58 19.91 -18.92 14.29
C VAL A 58 21.44 -18.81 14.12
N LYS A 59 22.10 -17.96 14.91
CA LYS A 59 23.56 -17.79 14.91
C LYS A 59 24.30 -19.12 15.12
N ASN A 60 23.88 -19.88 16.12
CA ASN A 60 24.52 -21.16 16.43
C ASN A 60 24.36 -22.15 15.28
N ILE A 61 23.18 -22.24 14.66
CA ILE A 61 22.93 -23.14 13.54
C ILE A 61 23.75 -22.73 12.31
N LEU A 62 23.75 -21.46 11.95
CA LEU A 62 24.47 -20.98 10.76
C LEU A 62 25.98 -21.16 10.84
N ASN A 63 26.55 -21.22 12.06
CA ASN A 63 27.98 -21.38 12.30
C ASN A 63 28.39 -22.81 12.66
N ARG A 64 27.49 -23.80 12.58
CA ARG A 64 27.87 -25.21 12.80
C ARG A 64 28.87 -25.69 11.73
N ASP A 65 29.85 -26.47 12.11
CA ASP A 65 30.88 -26.95 11.20
C ASP A 65 30.33 -27.92 10.14
N ASP A 66 29.27 -28.67 10.47
CA ASP A 66 28.58 -29.61 9.59
C ASP A 66 27.59 -28.95 8.63
N VAL A 67 27.35 -27.66 8.73
CA VAL A 67 26.54 -26.87 7.78
C VAL A 67 27.44 -26.35 6.66
N GLU A 68 27.31 -26.90 5.47
CA GLU A 68 28.06 -26.48 4.28
C GLU A 68 27.36 -25.42 3.48
N THR A 69 26.03 -25.56 3.28
CA THR A 69 25.22 -24.70 2.44
C THR A 69 24.07 -24.12 3.22
N ILE A 70 23.84 -22.81 3.04
CA ILE A 70 22.72 -22.06 3.61
C ILE A 70 21.76 -21.67 2.47
N TYR A 71 20.55 -22.21 2.50
CA TYR A 71 19.46 -21.78 1.63
C TYR A 71 18.69 -20.64 2.28
N VAL A 72 18.79 -19.46 1.70
CA VAL A 72 18.18 -18.24 2.21
C VAL A 72 16.76 -18.12 1.67
N CYS A 73 15.78 -18.50 2.49
CA CYS A 73 14.35 -18.57 2.17
C CYS A 73 13.53 -17.43 2.77
N THR A 74 14.17 -16.31 3.13
CA THR A 74 13.44 -15.10 3.53
C THR A 74 12.65 -14.53 2.35
N ASP A 75 11.67 -13.65 2.62
CA ASP A 75 10.78 -13.12 1.59
C ASP A 75 11.50 -12.69 0.31
N SER A 76 10.89 -12.97 -0.83
CA SER A 76 11.42 -12.62 -2.16
C SER A 76 11.28 -11.11 -2.40
N GLY A 77 12.13 -10.32 -1.77
CA GLY A 77 12.11 -8.86 -1.83
C GLY A 77 13.23 -8.21 -1.02
N ARG A 78 13.27 -6.87 -1.07
CA ARG A 78 14.28 -6.08 -0.35
C ARG A 78 14.30 -6.35 1.15
N GLU A 79 13.11 -6.50 1.75
CA GLU A 79 12.99 -6.70 3.19
C GLU A 79 13.58 -8.04 3.63
N GLY A 80 13.22 -9.13 2.93
CA GLY A 80 13.80 -10.45 3.21
C GLY A 80 15.30 -10.50 2.99
N GLU A 81 15.82 -9.80 1.97
CA GLU A 81 17.24 -9.66 1.74
C GLU A 81 17.92 -8.91 2.91
N TYR A 82 17.33 -7.81 3.36
CA TYR A 82 17.86 -7.03 4.49
C TYR A 82 17.89 -7.82 5.79
N ILE A 83 16.83 -8.58 6.11
CA ILE A 83 16.75 -9.42 7.31
C ILE A 83 17.90 -10.43 7.32
N TYR A 84 18.09 -11.18 6.24
CA TYR A 84 19.14 -12.19 6.20
C TYR A 84 20.55 -11.59 6.24
N ARG A 85 20.82 -10.54 5.46
CA ARG A 85 22.15 -9.91 5.41
C ARG A 85 22.58 -9.35 6.76
N LEU A 86 21.66 -8.78 7.52
CA LEU A 86 21.92 -8.31 8.89
C LEU A 86 22.21 -9.49 9.83
N VAL A 87 21.43 -10.57 9.74
CA VAL A 87 21.68 -11.79 10.55
C VAL A 87 23.03 -12.40 10.21
N ARG A 88 23.37 -12.51 8.93
CA ARG A 88 24.67 -12.98 8.46
C ARG A 88 25.82 -12.15 9.03
N GLN A 89 25.68 -10.82 8.97
CA GLN A 89 26.69 -9.88 9.48
C GLN A 89 26.88 -10.02 10.99
N GLU A 90 25.83 -9.98 11.78
CA GLU A 90 25.90 -10.01 13.25
C GLU A 90 26.18 -11.40 13.82
N ALA A 91 25.82 -12.44 13.08
CA ALA A 91 26.20 -13.81 13.42
C ALA A 91 27.65 -14.13 13.01
N HIS A 92 28.31 -13.27 12.23
CA HIS A 92 29.67 -13.46 11.68
C HIS A 92 29.80 -14.74 10.86
N VAL A 93 28.81 -15.02 10.01
CA VAL A 93 28.81 -16.21 9.15
C VAL A 93 29.88 -16.06 8.07
N THR A 94 30.79 -17.04 8.01
CA THR A 94 31.90 -17.09 7.03
C THR A 94 32.10 -18.50 6.51
N GLY A 95 32.65 -18.62 5.30
CA GLY A 95 33.05 -19.93 4.73
C GLY A 95 31.90 -20.86 4.35
N LYS A 96 30.68 -20.34 4.24
CA LYS A 96 29.49 -21.10 3.86
C LYS A 96 29.10 -20.82 2.41
N ASN A 97 28.52 -21.82 1.74
CA ASN A 97 27.91 -21.65 0.43
C ASN A 97 26.50 -21.11 0.61
N GLU A 98 26.25 -19.85 0.25
CA GLU A 98 24.99 -19.18 0.48
C GLU A 98 24.17 -19.11 -0.82
N ARG A 99 22.98 -19.71 -0.82
CA ARG A 99 22.07 -19.82 -1.96
C ARG A 99 20.77 -19.10 -1.70
N ARG A 100 20.42 -18.10 -2.50
CA ARG A 100 19.18 -17.35 -2.38
C ARG A 100 18.04 -18.06 -3.10
N VAL A 101 17.05 -18.48 -2.35
CA VAL A 101 15.79 -19.04 -2.86
C VAL A 101 14.83 -17.90 -3.16
N TRP A 102 14.28 -17.88 -4.37
CA TRP A 102 13.34 -16.88 -4.81
C TRP A 102 12.08 -17.56 -5.33
N ILE A 103 10.95 -17.30 -4.67
CA ILE A 103 9.65 -17.91 -4.98
C ILE A 103 8.55 -16.85 -5.05
N ASP A 104 7.56 -17.10 -5.88
CA ASP A 104 6.38 -16.23 -6.06
C ASP A 104 5.15 -16.75 -5.31
N SER A 105 5.18 -18.01 -4.88
CA SER A 105 4.14 -18.62 -4.06
C SER A 105 4.71 -19.67 -3.11
N GLN A 106 3.95 -20.05 -2.08
CA GLN A 106 4.36 -21.05 -1.08
C GLN A 106 3.75 -22.43 -1.37
N THR A 107 3.50 -22.77 -2.64
CA THR A 107 3.12 -24.11 -3.03
C THR A 107 4.35 -25.03 -3.00
N GLU A 108 4.15 -26.31 -2.75
CA GLU A 108 5.24 -27.30 -2.71
C GLU A 108 6.05 -27.29 -4.01
N GLU A 109 5.36 -27.26 -5.17
CA GLU A 109 5.99 -27.19 -6.50
C GLU A 109 6.94 -25.99 -6.62
N GLU A 110 6.50 -24.78 -6.21
CA GLU A 110 7.31 -23.55 -6.30
C GLU A 110 8.43 -23.53 -5.27
N ILE A 111 8.24 -24.07 -4.08
CA ILE A 111 9.30 -24.17 -3.07
C ILE A 111 10.42 -25.09 -3.58
N LEU A 112 10.09 -26.29 -4.06
CA LEU A 112 11.07 -27.23 -4.61
C LEU A 112 11.80 -26.66 -5.82
N LYS A 113 11.09 -26.00 -6.71
CA LYS A 113 11.67 -25.30 -7.86
C LYS A 113 12.59 -24.16 -7.42
N GLY A 114 12.19 -23.37 -6.44
CA GLY A 114 12.99 -22.28 -5.88
C GLY A 114 14.29 -22.77 -5.25
N ILE A 115 14.25 -23.86 -4.51
CA ILE A 115 15.44 -24.49 -3.93
C ILE A 115 16.38 -25.00 -5.05
N LYS A 116 15.82 -25.71 -6.04
CA LYS A 116 16.59 -26.24 -7.17
C LYS A 116 17.27 -25.14 -7.99
N ASN A 117 16.61 -24.00 -8.16
CA ASN A 117 17.09 -22.87 -8.96
C ASN A 117 17.72 -21.76 -8.09
N ALA A 118 18.02 -22.05 -6.83
CA ALA A 118 18.60 -21.07 -5.92
C ALA A 118 19.95 -20.57 -6.47
N LYS A 119 20.08 -19.25 -6.53
CA LYS A 119 21.25 -18.57 -7.07
C LYS A 119 22.24 -18.23 -5.98
N ASP A 120 23.48 -17.98 -6.37
CA ASP A 120 24.47 -17.44 -5.45
C ASP A 120 23.98 -16.12 -4.85
N ILE A 121 24.22 -15.93 -3.56
CA ILE A 121 23.73 -14.75 -2.86
C ILE A 121 24.30 -13.44 -3.40
N SER A 122 25.48 -13.48 -4.01
CA SER A 122 26.12 -12.29 -4.62
C SER A 122 25.32 -11.72 -5.79
N GLU A 123 24.50 -12.51 -6.48
CA GLU A 123 23.60 -11.99 -7.53
C GLU A 123 22.58 -10.98 -6.99
N TYR A 124 22.37 -10.95 -5.68
CA TYR A 124 21.45 -10.05 -5.00
C TYR A 124 22.14 -8.89 -4.26
N ASP A 125 23.43 -8.64 -4.49
CA ASP A 125 24.19 -7.58 -3.80
C ASP A 125 23.64 -6.17 -4.09
N ASN A 126 23.17 -5.90 -5.31
CA ASN A 126 22.53 -4.64 -5.64
C ASN A 126 21.20 -4.46 -4.88
N LEU A 127 20.42 -5.54 -4.73
CA LEU A 127 19.19 -5.52 -3.96
C LEU A 127 19.47 -5.30 -2.48
N SER A 128 20.49 -5.97 -1.95
CA SER A 128 21.00 -5.77 -0.59
C SER A 128 21.42 -4.33 -0.36
N SER A 129 22.24 -3.78 -1.24
CA SER A 129 22.69 -2.38 -1.16
C SER A 129 21.53 -1.40 -1.15
N ALA A 130 20.53 -1.59 -2.01
CA ALA A 130 19.31 -0.78 -2.03
C ALA A 130 18.51 -0.89 -0.72
N ALA A 131 18.46 -2.08 -0.11
CA ALA A 131 17.80 -2.29 1.16
C ALA A 131 18.51 -1.59 2.33
N TYR A 132 19.84 -1.70 2.40
CA TYR A 132 20.65 -0.98 3.39
C TYR A 132 20.55 0.54 3.25
N LEU A 133 20.63 1.06 2.02
CA LEU A 133 20.49 2.51 1.77
C LEU A 133 19.15 3.04 2.22
N ARG A 134 18.07 2.32 1.87
CA ARG A 134 16.72 2.70 2.31
C ARG A 134 16.59 2.72 3.84
N ALA A 135 17.10 1.70 4.52
CA ALA A 135 17.03 1.63 5.97
C ALA A 135 17.83 2.76 6.63
N LYS A 136 19.02 3.08 6.12
CA LYS A 136 19.86 4.21 6.59
C LYS A 136 19.18 5.55 6.35
N GLU A 137 18.56 5.74 5.19
CA GLU A 137 17.80 6.96 4.88
C GLU A 137 16.64 7.13 5.87
N ASP A 138 15.80 6.10 6.05
CA ASP A 138 14.68 6.15 6.98
C ASP A 138 15.14 6.41 8.43
N TYR A 139 16.24 5.80 8.85
CA TYR A 139 16.84 6.02 10.15
C TYR A 139 17.32 7.47 10.35
N LEU A 140 18.11 8.01 9.42
CA LEU A 140 18.65 9.37 9.51
C LEU A 140 17.53 10.42 9.48
N MET A 141 16.61 10.28 8.54
CA MET A 141 15.46 11.19 8.43
C MET A 141 14.58 11.09 9.68
N GLY A 142 14.24 9.88 10.10
CA GLY A 142 13.40 9.64 11.27
C GLY A 142 13.98 10.24 12.53
N ILE A 143 15.23 9.96 12.86
CA ILE A 143 15.86 10.43 14.09
C ILE A 143 16.04 11.95 14.08
N ASN A 144 16.65 12.50 13.04
CA ASN A 144 16.98 13.92 13.02
C ASN A 144 15.74 14.81 12.99
N PHE A 145 14.81 14.55 12.09
CA PHE A 145 13.61 15.38 11.96
C PHE A 145 12.65 15.20 13.13
N SER A 146 12.50 13.98 13.68
CA SER A 146 11.67 13.77 14.86
C SER A 146 12.22 14.55 16.06
N ARG A 147 13.55 14.54 16.27
CA ARG A 147 14.19 15.31 17.34
C ARG A 147 14.03 16.81 17.14
N VAL A 148 14.33 17.34 15.95
CA VAL A 148 14.18 18.77 15.62
C VAL A 148 12.75 19.25 15.86
N LEU A 149 11.77 18.55 15.29
CA LEU A 149 10.36 18.96 15.41
C LEU A 149 9.83 18.83 16.83
N THR A 150 10.24 17.79 17.55
CA THR A 150 9.88 17.65 18.96
C THR A 150 10.46 18.75 19.83
N LEU A 151 11.75 19.07 19.64
CA LEU A 151 12.40 20.17 20.37
C LEU A 151 11.75 21.52 20.06
N LYS A 152 11.35 21.75 18.81
CA LYS A 152 10.77 23.03 18.37
C LYS A 152 9.29 23.17 18.72
N TYR A 153 8.50 22.14 18.57
CA TYR A 153 7.04 22.21 18.63
C TYR A 153 6.40 21.31 19.69
N GLY A 154 7.14 20.33 20.23
CA GLY A 154 6.59 19.33 21.15
C GLY A 154 5.90 19.94 22.37
N ARG A 155 6.46 20.99 22.98
CA ARG A 155 5.84 21.69 24.11
C ARG A 155 4.51 22.34 23.74
N ASN A 156 4.46 23.00 22.59
CA ASN A 156 3.23 23.67 22.14
C ASN A 156 2.13 22.69 21.83
N ILE A 157 2.51 21.54 21.23
CA ILE A 157 1.56 20.45 20.92
C ILE A 157 1.08 19.79 22.21
N ALA A 158 1.98 19.50 23.15
CA ALA A 158 1.61 18.94 24.45
C ALA A 158 0.61 19.82 25.20
N ASN A 159 0.88 21.14 25.26
CA ASN A 159 -0.02 22.11 25.85
C ASN A 159 -1.41 22.14 25.18
N TYR A 160 -1.43 22.06 23.84
CA TYR A 160 -2.69 22.05 23.09
C TYR A 160 -3.50 20.77 23.32
N LEU A 161 -2.81 19.62 23.46
CA LEU A 161 -3.42 18.31 23.70
C LEU A 161 -3.72 18.07 25.19
N HIS A 162 -3.33 18.96 26.09
CA HIS A 162 -3.39 18.78 27.54
C HIS A 162 -2.63 17.56 28.04
N GLU A 163 -1.46 17.29 27.43
CA GLU A 163 -0.56 16.19 27.79
C GLU A 163 0.76 16.73 28.36
N ASP A 164 1.44 15.92 29.18
CA ASP A 164 2.72 16.28 29.75
C ASP A 164 3.83 16.37 28.71
N ARG A 165 3.73 15.55 27.67
CA ARG A 165 4.76 15.46 26.62
C ARG A 165 4.13 15.04 25.29
N ALA A 166 4.58 15.70 24.21
CA ALA A 166 4.29 15.29 22.84
C ALA A 166 5.58 15.07 22.04
N VAL A 167 5.70 13.92 21.41
CA VAL A 167 6.78 13.59 20.48
C VAL A 167 6.24 13.70 19.06
N VAL A 168 6.92 14.51 18.23
CA VAL A 168 6.57 14.66 16.82
C VAL A 168 7.42 13.68 16.02
N SER A 169 6.85 12.52 15.74
CA SER A 169 7.51 11.51 14.92
C SER A 169 7.47 11.88 13.44
N VAL A 170 8.58 11.73 12.76
CA VAL A 170 8.73 11.92 11.33
C VAL A 170 9.08 10.58 10.69
N GLY A 171 8.34 10.21 9.67
CA GLY A 171 8.60 9.04 8.86
C GLY A 171 8.18 9.28 7.42
N ARG A 172 8.86 8.67 6.49
CA ARG A 172 8.65 8.89 5.06
C ARG A 172 7.19 8.72 4.62
N VAL A 173 6.55 7.64 5.03
CA VAL A 173 5.16 7.35 4.66
C VAL A 173 4.17 8.15 5.51
N MET A 174 4.32 8.08 6.83
CA MET A 174 3.37 8.67 7.79
C MET A 174 3.27 10.19 7.64
N THR A 175 4.40 10.88 7.47
CA THR A 175 4.42 12.34 7.28
C THR A 175 3.78 12.76 5.96
N CYS A 176 4.03 12.02 4.87
CA CYS A 176 3.39 12.28 3.59
C CYS A 176 1.88 12.08 3.65
N VAL A 177 1.40 11.00 4.25
CA VAL A 177 -0.04 10.72 4.42
C VAL A 177 -0.70 11.80 5.27
N LEU A 178 -0.08 12.20 6.39
CA LEU A 178 -0.58 13.32 7.21
C LEU A 178 -0.68 14.61 6.39
N GLY A 179 0.35 14.91 5.59
CA GLY A 179 0.34 16.07 4.71
C GLY A 179 -0.81 16.04 3.68
N MET A 180 -1.11 14.87 3.13
CA MET A 180 -2.26 14.68 2.21
C MET A 180 -3.59 14.92 2.92
N VAL A 181 -3.78 14.37 4.13
CA VAL A 181 -4.99 14.55 4.93
C VAL A 181 -5.17 16.03 5.29
N VAL A 182 -4.12 16.70 5.80
CA VAL A 182 -4.19 18.12 6.16
C VAL A 182 -4.50 18.99 4.93
N ARG A 183 -3.94 18.68 3.76
CA ARG A 183 -4.25 19.39 2.52
C ARG A 183 -5.73 19.25 2.18
N ARG A 184 -6.23 18.01 2.24
CA ARG A 184 -7.64 17.73 1.95
C ARG A 184 -8.59 18.44 2.91
N GLU A 185 -8.27 18.44 4.20
CA GLU A 185 -9.03 19.18 5.21
C GLU A 185 -9.08 20.70 4.91
N ARG A 186 -7.94 21.27 4.52
CA ARG A 186 -7.87 22.69 4.11
C ARG A 186 -8.76 22.96 2.88
N GLU A 187 -8.72 22.10 1.87
CA GLU A 187 -9.57 22.19 0.69
C GLU A 187 -11.06 22.14 1.07
N ILE A 188 -11.44 21.22 1.97
CA ILE A 188 -12.82 21.09 2.44
C ILE A 188 -13.26 22.35 3.19
N ARG A 189 -12.41 22.86 4.10
CA ARG A 189 -12.72 24.07 4.89
C ARG A 189 -12.78 25.35 4.04
N SER A 190 -11.99 25.43 2.99
CA SER A 190 -11.97 26.56 2.06
C SER A 190 -12.94 26.38 0.88
N PHE A 191 -13.68 25.27 0.84
CA PHE A 191 -14.58 25.00 -0.27
C PHE A 191 -15.75 25.98 -0.32
N VAL A 192 -15.85 26.71 -1.42
CA VAL A 192 -16.95 27.60 -1.70
C VAL A 192 -17.88 26.93 -2.71
N LYS A 193 -19.15 26.75 -2.32
CA LYS A 193 -20.17 26.20 -3.22
C LYS A 193 -20.40 27.18 -4.37
N THR A 194 -20.12 26.73 -5.59
CA THR A 194 -20.37 27.49 -6.81
C THR A 194 -21.65 26.96 -7.47
N PRO A 195 -22.76 27.66 -7.42
CA PRO A 195 -23.98 27.28 -8.15
C PRO A 195 -23.71 27.37 -9.65
N PHE A 196 -24.25 26.41 -10.40
CA PHE A 196 -24.29 26.50 -11.86
C PHE A 196 -25.62 25.95 -12.36
N PHE A 197 -26.03 26.40 -13.56
CA PHE A 197 -27.34 26.14 -14.11
C PHE A 197 -27.20 25.36 -15.41
N LYS A 198 -27.80 24.17 -15.44
CA LYS A 198 -27.88 23.35 -16.65
C LYS A 198 -29.19 23.62 -17.38
N VAL A 199 -29.15 23.53 -18.68
CA VAL A 199 -30.36 23.58 -19.51
C VAL A 199 -30.66 22.16 -20.01
N ILE A 200 -31.84 21.67 -19.64
CA ILE A 200 -32.32 20.34 -19.99
C ILE A 200 -33.64 20.51 -20.74
N GLY A 201 -33.73 19.99 -21.92
CA GLY A 201 -34.96 19.98 -22.73
C GLY A 201 -35.58 18.60 -22.77
N GLY A 202 -36.87 18.48 -22.64
CA GLY A 202 -37.59 17.26 -22.95
C GLY A 202 -37.72 17.10 -24.48
N ALA A 203 -37.14 16.06 -25.03
CA ALA A 203 -37.22 15.72 -26.43
C ALA A 203 -38.12 14.50 -26.64
N SER A 204 -38.83 14.44 -27.78
CA SER A 204 -39.72 13.35 -28.15
C SER A 204 -39.39 12.81 -29.53
N ILE A 205 -39.30 11.49 -29.67
CA ILE A 205 -39.11 10.78 -30.95
C ILE A 205 -40.01 9.53 -30.93
N ASN A 206 -40.89 9.37 -31.92
CA ASN A 206 -41.77 8.22 -32.04
C ASN A 206 -42.48 7.88 -30.70
N ASP A 207 -43.13 8.86 -30.11
CA ASP A 207 -43.88 8.77 -28.83
C ASP A 207 -43.04 8.41 -27.59
N LYS A 208 -41.70 8.39 -27.71
CA LYS A 208 -40.79 8.22 -26.61
C LYS A 208 -40.14 9.55 -26.23
N THR A 209 -40.23 9.89 -24.95
CA THR A 209 -39.62 11.08 -24.40
C THR A 209 -38.30 10.77 -23.71
N PHE A 210 -37.34 11.68 -23.81
CA PHE A 210 -36.07 11.61 -23.12
C PHE A 210 -35.52 13.00 -22.80
N ASP A 211 -34.69 13.11 -21.79
CA ASP A 211 -34.04 14.34 -21.41
C ASP A 211 -32.80 14.58 -22.28
N ALA A 212 -32.72 15.75 -22.89
CA ALA A 212 -31.61 16.22 -23.69
C ALA A 212 -30.87 17.33 -22.93
N GLU A 213 -29.66 17.05 -22.44
CA GLU A 213 -28.84 18.06 -21.76
C GLU A 213 -28.09 18.89 -22.80
N TRP A 214 -28.27 20.22 -22.74
CA TRP A 214 -27.52 21.13 -23.59
C TRP A 214 -26.02 21.09 -23.23
N ARG A 215 -25.17 21.01 -24.24
CA ARG A 215 -23.70 21.13 -24.13
C ARG A 215 -23.17 22.12 -25.15
N VAL A 216 -22.18 22.90 -24.73
CA VAL A 216 -21.54 23.83 -25.64
C VAL A 216 -20.75 23.07 -26.75
N CYS A 217 -20.81 23.56 -27.96
CA CYS A 217 -19.96 23.14 -29.09
C CYS A 217 -19.25 24.36 -29.67
N GLU A 218 -18.25 24.14 -30.50
CA GLU A 218 -17.42 25.20 -31.08
C GLU A 218 -18.23 26.26 -31.84
N GLN A 219 -19.35 25.87 -32.46
CA GLN A 219 -20.26 26.79 -33.17
C GLN A 219 -21.22 27.54 -32.24
N SER A 220 -21.24 27.23 -30.97
CA SER A 220 -22.08 27.89 -30.01
C SER A 220 -21.54 29.27 -29.66
N ARG A 221 -22.43 30.28 -29.61
CA ARG A 221 -22.10 31.64 -29.14
C ARG A 221 -21.54 31.69 -27.71
N TYR A 222 -21.70 30.63 -26.94
CA TYR A 222 -21.19 30.51 -25.58
C TYR A 222 -19.84 29.81 -25.51
N TYR A 223 -19.33 29.30 -26.61
CA TYR A 223 -18.03 28.61 -26.64
C TYR A 223 -16.88 29.54 -26.24
N GLY A 224 -16.04 29.08 -25.31
CA GLY A 224 -14.92 29.88 -24.80
C GLY A 224 -15.28 31.12 -23.97
N THR A 225 -16.57 31.35 -23.66
CA THR A 225 -16.98 32.52 -22.89
C THR A 225 -16.84 32.30 -21.38
N PRO A 226 -16.67 33.38 -20.58
CA PRO A 226 -16.58 33.28 -19.12
C PRO A 226 -17.92 32.94 -18.46
N TYR A 227 -19.02 32.89 -19.21
CA TYR A 227 -20.34 32.56 -18.70
C TYR A 227 -20.53 31.11 -18.32
N LEU A 228 -19.69 30.23 -18.87
CA LEU A 228 -19.78 28.80 -18.59
C LEU A 228 -18.89 28.39 -17.43
N TYR A 229 -19.38 27.44 -16.66
CA TYR A 229 -18.66 26.74 -15.57
C TYR A 229 -18.10 25.40 -16.08
N LYS A 230 -18.40 24.84 -17.07
CA LYS A 230 -17.95 23.66 -17.84
C LYS A 230 -18.77 23.63 -19.12
N ASP A 231 -18.65 22.58 -19.88
CA ASP A 231 -19.31 22.42 -21.18
C ASP A 231 -20.84 22.46 -21.15
N ASN A 232 -21.46 22.31 -19.96
CA ASN A 232 -22.91 22.14 -19.83
C ASN A 232 -23.55 22.99 -18.72
N GLY A 233 -22.84 23.94 -18.14
CA GLY A 233 -23.35 24.69 -17.02
C GLY A 233 -23.06 26.19 -17.10
N PHE A 234 -24.07 27.04 -16.93
CA PHE A 234 -23.93 28.48 -16.83
C PHE A 234 -23.63 28.89 -15.38
N LYS A 235 -22.73 29.84 -15.19
CA LYS A 235 -22.48 30.47 -13.88
C LYS A 235 -23.65 31.34 -13.41
N GLU A 236 -24.38 31.94 -14.35
CA GLU A 236 -25.50 32.83 -14.08
C GLU A 236 -26.81 32.26 -14.61
N ARG A 237 -27.84 32.30 -13.75
CA ARG A 237 -29.18 31.83 -14.10
C ARG A 237 -29.77 32.57 -15.32
N LYS A 238 -29.54 33.87 -15.38
CA LYS A 238 -30.05 34.74 -16.50
C LYS A 238 -29.53 34.24 -17.86
N LYS A 239 -28.28 33.75 -17.94
CA LYS A 239 -27.72 33.26 -19.19
C LYS A 239 -28.28 31.89 -19.59
N ALA A 240 -28.60 31.06 -18.61
CA ALA A 240 -29.31 29.81 -18.86
C ALA A 240 -30.74 30.07 -19.36
N GLU A 241 -31.47 31.02 -18.74
CA GLU A 241 -32.82 31.46 -19.14
C GLU A 241 -32.84 32.10 -20.53
N GLU A 242 -31.79 32.85 -20.87
CA GLU A 242 -31.61 33.41 -22.22
C GLU A 242 -31.50 32.32 -23.27
N LEU A 243 -30.73 31.28 -23.00
CA LEU A 243 -30.63 30.12 -23.88
C LEU A 243 -31.95 29.37 -23.99
N VAL A 244 -32.65 29.16 -22.87
CA VAL A 244 -33.98 28.53 -22.87
C VAL A 244 -34.94 29.30 -23.80
N ARG A 245 -35.00 30.64 -23.70
CA ARG A 245 -35.85 31.46 -24.59
C ARG A 245 -35.52 31.26 -26.07
N ILE A 246 -34.23 31.21 -26.43
CA ILE A 246 -33.80 31.02 -27.80
C ILE A 246 -34.19 29.64 -28.33
N LEU A 247 -34.06 28.60 -27.50
CA LEU A 247 -34.42 27.25 -27.87
C LEU A 247 -35.92 26.98 -27.88
N SER A 248 -36.69 27.83 -27.23
CA SER A 248 -38.15 27.69 -27.07
C SER A 248 -38.97 28.55 -28.04
N ASP A 249 -38.35 29.33 -28.94
CA ASP A 249 -39.05 30.17 -29.88
C ASP A 249 -38.53 29.94 -31.31
N PRO A 250 -39.36 29.40 -32.23
CA PRO A 250 -40.71 28.87 -32.00
C PRO A 250 -40.73 27.46 -31.38
N LEU A 251 -41.80 27.16 -30.65
CA LEU A 251 -42.12 25.82 -30.20
C LEU A 251 -43.11 25.12 -31.15
N PRO A 252 -43.00 23.79 -31.37
CA PRO A 252 -41.99 22.91 -30.85
C PRO A 252 -40.64 23.08 -31.62
N ALA A 253 -39.54 23.19 -30.88
CA ALA A 253 -38.23 23.23 -31.47
C ALA A 253 -37.85 21.82 -32.02
N CYS A 254 -37.37 21.77 -33.25
CA CYS A 254 -36.93 20.51 -33.88
C CYS A 254 -35.41 20.36 -33.81
N GLY A 255 -34.97 19.23 -33.28
CA GLY A 255 -33.56 18.81 -33.29
C GLY A 255 -33.26 17.71 -34.32
N ILE A 256 -32.04 17.67 -34.80
CA ILE A 256 -31.57 16.61 -35.69
C ILE A 256 -30.58 15.73 -34.96
N VAL A 257 -30.82 14.41 -34.94
CA VAL A 257 -29.86 13.45 -34.37
C VAL A 257 -28.67 13.36 -35.34
N LYS A 258 -27.54 13.91 -34.92
CA LYS A 258 -26.30 13.91 -35.75
C LYS A 258 -25.55 12.60 -35.62
N GLN A 259 -25.57 11.95 -34.46
CA GLN A 259 -24.78 10.75 -34.21
C GLN A 259 -25.46 9.88 -33.16
N VAL A 260 -25.43 8.59 -33.37
CA VAL A 260 -25.82 7.57 -32.40
C VAL A 260 -24.65 6.60 -32.24
N GLU A 261 -24.05 6.57 -31.05
CA GLU A 261 -23.01 5.63 -30.73
C GLU A 261 -23.54 4.50 -29.87
N ARG A 262 -23.26 3.27 -30.29
CA ARG A 262 -23.45 2.07 -29.48
C ARG A 262 -22.09 1.54 -29.07
N LYS A 263 -21.76 1.63 -27.77
CA LYS A 263 -20.53 1.06 -27.24
C LYS A 263 -20.85 -0.22 -26.51
N LYS A 264 -20.15 -1.30 -26.87
CA LYS A 264 -20.15 -2.53 -26.09
C LYS A 264 -19.13 -2.35 -24.98
N GLU A 265 -19.59 -2.21 -23.76
CA GLU A 265 -18.71 -2.18 -22.60
C GLU A 265 -18.59 -3.60 -22.03
N THR A 266 -17.35 -4.05 -21.87
CA THR A 266 -17.05 -5.28 -21.15
C THR A 266 -16.57 -4.91 -19.76
N LYS A 267 -17.30 -5.32 -18.75
CA LYS A 267 -16.89 -5.14 -17.36
C LYS A 267 -16.18 -6.41 -16.89
N ASN A 268 -14.90 -6.31 -16.69
CA ASN A 268 -14.11 -7.39 -16.11
C ASN A 268 -14.56 -7.66 -14.67
N PRO A 269 -14.45 -8.91 -14.17
CA PRO A 269 -14.64 -9.19 -12.76
C PRO A 269 -13.65 -8.39 -11.90
N PRO A 270 -13.98 -8.10 -10.64
CA PRO A 270 -13.05 -7.40 -9.74
C PRO A 270 -11.80 -8.27 -9.52
N LEU A 271 -10.67 -7.60 -9.32
CA LEU A 271 -9.44 -8.27 -8.90
C LEU A 271 -9.59 -8.81 -7.47
N LEU A 272 -8.76 -9.76 -7.10
CA LEU A 272 -8.67 -10.26 -5.73
C LEU A 272 -8.29 -9.13 -4.75
N TYR A 273 -8.58 -9.33 -3.49
CA TYR A 273 -8.23 -8.38 -2.45
C TYR A 273 -6.73 -8.38 -2.16
N ASN A 274 -6.13 -7.19 -2.13
CA ASN A 274 -4.91 -6.94 -1.36
C ASN A 274 -5.29 -6.42 0.03
N LEU A 275 -4.29 -6.16 0.88
CA LEU A 275 -4.53 -5.71 2.25
C LEU A 275 -5.33 -4.40 2.31
N ALA A 276 -4.99 -3.41 1.50
CA ALA A 276 -5.66 -2.11 1.51
C ALA A 276 -7.13 -2.20 1.08
N GLU A 277 -7.42 -3.00 0.06
CA GLU A 277 -8.78 -3.21 -0.44
C GLU A 277 -9.65 -3.93 0.59
N ILE A 278 -9.13 -5.00 1.20
CA ILE A 278 -9.89 -5.73 2.22
C ILE A 278 -10.12 -4.89 3.49
N GLN A 279 -9.14 -4.08 3.91
CA GLN A 279 -9.31 -3.13 5.01
C GLN A 279 -10.41 -2.11 4.71
N ASN A 280 -10.46 -1.59 3.47
CA ASN A 280 -11.49 -0.66 3.04
C ASN A 280 -12.89 -1.29 3.04
N GLU A 281 -13.02 -2.51 2.51
CA GLU A 281 -14.29 -3.24 2.51
C GLU A 281 -14.76 -3.60 3.92
N CYS A 282 -13.86 -4.11 4.78
CA CYS A 282 -14.18 -4.41 6.17
C CYS A 282 -14.58 -3.15 6.96
N SER A 283 -13.93 -2.03 6.72
CA SER A 283 -14.31 -0.75 7.32
C SER A 283 -15.71 -0.30 6.89
N LYS A 284 -16.06 -0.48 5.62
CA LYS A 284 -17.40 -0.14 5.11
C LYS A 284 -18.49 -1.08 5.65
N LEU A 285 -18.26 -2.38 5.62
CA LEU A 285 -19.26 -3.39 5.95
C LEU A 285 -19.41 -3.62 7.45
N PHE A 286 -18.28 -3.75 8.17
CA PHE A 286 -18.25 -4.15 9.58
C PHE A 286 -17.91 -3.02 10.53
N LYS A 287 -17.53 -1.83 10.01
CA LYS A 287 -17.13 -0.66 10.81
C LYS A 287 -15.93 -0.91 11.74
N ILE A 288 -15.06 -1.86 11.37
CA ILE A 288 -13.82 -2.15 12.08
C ILE A 288 -12.65 -1.34 11.51
N SER A 289 -11.64 -1.10 12.36
CA SER A 289 -10.45 -0.36 11.94
C SER A 289 -9.54 -1.17 11.00
N PRO A 290 -8.67 -0.51 10.22
CA PRO A 290 -7.66 -1.20 9.43
C PRO A 290 -6.76 -2.12 10.26
N ASP A 291 -6.38 -1.72 11.48
CA ASP A 291 -5.56 -2.54 12.37
C ASP A 291 -6.29 -3.79 12.86
N GLN A 292 -7.57 -3.65 13.23
CA GLN A 292 -8.40 -4.81 13.57
C GLN A 292 -8.53 -5.78 12.40
N THR A 293 -8.74 -5.25 11.18
CA THR A 293 -8.79 -6.06 9.97
C THR A 293 -7.48 -6.80 9.74
N LEU A 294 -6.34 -6.11 9.89
CA LEU A 294 -5.02 -6.74 9.72
C LEU A 294 -4.81 -7.88 10.73
N ASN A 295 -5.16 -7.67 12.00
CA ASN A 295 -5.01 -8.69 13.03
C ASN A 295 -5.85 -9.94 12.72
N ILE A 296 -7.11 -9.75 12.30
CA ILE A 296 -7.98 -10.87 11.90
C ILE A 296 -7.40 -11.63 10.70
N ILE A 297 -6.93 -10.92 9.68
CA ILE A 297 -6.34 -11.55 8.49
C ILE A 297 -5.03 -12.25 8.85
N GLN A 298 -4.23 -11.71 9.76
CA GLN A 298 -3.03 -12.35 10.26
C GLN A 298 -3.36 -13.69 10.96
N GLU A 299 -4.37 -13.73 11.81
CA GLU A 299 -4.84 -14.97 12.42
C GLU A 299 -5.33 -15.99 11.39
N LEU A 300 -6.06 -15.53 10.36
CA LEU A 300 -6.52 -16.40 9.27
C LEU A 300 -5.34 -16.95 8.45
N TYR A 301 -4.31 -16.14 8.24
CA TYR A 301 -3.08 -16.56 7.57
C TYR A 301 -2.34 -17.63 8.39
N GLU A 302 -2.18 -17.44 9.68
CA GLU A 302 -1.55 -18.41 10.58
C GLU A 302 -2.31 -19.75 10.62
N LYS A 303 -3.63 -19.69 10.46
CA LYS A 303 -4.51 -20.87 10.28
C LYS A 303 -4.52 -21.42 8.86
N LYS A 304 -3.73 -20.86 7.94
CA LYS A 304 -3.64 -21.25 6.52
C LYS A 304 -4.95 -21.13 5.73
N LEU A 305 -5.81 -20.20 6.13
CA LEU A 305 -7.09 -19.96 5.48
C LEU A 305 -7.03 -18.88 4.40
N VAL A 306 -6.02 -18.04 4.43
CA VAL A 306 -5.73 -17.00 3.43
C VAL A 306 -4.24 -16.98 3.10
N THR A 307 -3.87 -16.36 1.99
CA THR A 307 -2.47 -16.13 1.61
C THR A 307 -1.85 -15.01 2.45
N TYR A 308 -0.54 -14.77 2.29
CA TYR A 308 0.19 -13.75 3.05
C TYR A 308 -0.47 -12.37 2.94
N PRO A 309 -0.83 -11.73 4.07
CA PRO A 309 -1.67 -10.54 4.06
C PRO A 309 -1.00 -9.30 3.49
N ARG A 310 0.32 -9.15 3.64
CA ARG A 310 1.05 -7.97 3.18
C ARG A 310 1.53 -8.15 1.75
N THR A 311 0.62 -8.36 0.83
CA THR A 311 0.89 -8.49 -0.59
C THR A 311 0.18 -7.39 -1.38
N ASP A 312 0.83 -6.88 -2.41
CA ASP A 312 0.22 -5.98 -3.40
C ASP A 312 -0.38 -6.77 -4.58
N ALA A 313 -0.10 -8.09 -4.66
CA ALA A 313 -0.61 -8.94 -5.71
C ALA A 313 -2.12 -9.12 -5.58
N ARG A 314 -2.83 -8.91 -6.68
CA ARG A 314 -4.29 -9.05 -6.81
C ARG A 314 -4.68 -10.11 -7.83
N VAL A 315 -3.70 -10.95 -8.20
CA VAL A 315 -3.85 -12.05 -9.16
C VAL A 315 -3.23 -13.29 -8.58
N LEU A 316 -3.67 -14.46 -9.02
CA LEU A 316 -3.09 -15.73 -8.62
C LEU A 316 -1.95 -16.10 -9.57
N SER A 317 -0.93 -16.76 -9.03
CA SER A 317 0.12 -17.38 -9.86
C SER A 317 -0.44 -18.60 -10.58
N SER A 318 0.24 -19.00 -11.66
CA SER A 318 -0.15 -20.21 -12.44
C SER A 318 -0.12 -21.48 -11.59
N ALA A 319 0.74 -21.56 -10.58
CA ALA A 319 0.83 -22.69 -9.66
C ALA A 319 -0.44 -22.78 -8.78
N VAL A 320 -0.86 -21.66 -8.19
CA VAL A 320 -2.07 -21.58 -7.38
C VAL A 320 -3.33 -21.84 -8.22
N CYS A 321 -3.34 -21.41 -9.49
CA CYS A 321 -4.48 -21.62 -10.39
C CYS A 321 -4.84 -23.11 -10.57
N LYS A 322 -3.86 -23.99 -10.54
CA LYS A 322 -4.09 -25.45 -10.62
C LYS A 322 -4.85 -26.02 -9.42
N GLU A 323 -4.72 -25.39 -8.26
CA GLU A 323 -5.29 -25.85 -7.00
C GLU A 323 -6.61 -25.16 -6.62
N ILE A 324 -6.92 -24.04 -7.28
CA ILE A 324 -8.06 -23.18 -6.91
C ILE A 324 -9.40 -23.92 -6.95
N TYR A 325 -9.57 -24.89 -7.87
CA TYR A 325 -10.79 -25.68 -7.98
C TYR A 325 -11.10 -26.48 -6.72
N LYS A 326 -10.08 -26.98 -6.02
CA LYS A 326 -10.25 -27.68 -4.73
C LYS A 326 -10.74 -26.70 -3.66
N THR A 327 -10.15 -25.50 -3.62
CA THR A 327 -10.54 -24.44 -2.69
C THR A 327 -11.98 -23.98 -2.93
N LEU A 328 -12.35 -23.75 -4.18
CA LEU A 328 -13.72 -23.37 -4.56
C LEU A 328 -14.72 -24.48 -4.23
N GLY A 329 -14.35 -25.74 -4.49
CA GLY A 329 -15.16 -26.90 -4.09
C GLY A 329 -15.42 -26.96 -2.58
N GLY A 330 -14.40 -26.66 -1.76
CA GLY A 330 -14.54 -26.57 -0.30
C GLY A 330 -15.43 -25.42 0.17
N LEU A 331 -15.46 -24.30 -0.57
CA LEU A 331 -16.31 -23.16 -0.26
C LEU A 331 -17.77 -23.31 -0.69
N ARG A 332 -18.08 -24.26 -1.57
CA ARG A 332 -19.41 -24.44 -2.15
C ARG A 332 -20.53 -24.53 -1.10
N SER A 333 -20.30 -25.23 0.00
CA SER A 333 -21.26 -25.37 1.09
C SER A 333 -21.57 -24.07 1.83
N TYR A 334 -20.63 -23.13 1.84
CA TYR A 334 -20.78 -21.82 2.50
C TYR A 334 -21.43 -20.77 1.60
N VAL A 335 -21.41 -20.97 0.29
CA VAL A 335 -21.87 -19.99 -0.72
C VAL A 335 -23.09 -20.51 -1.49
N GLN A 336 -23.86 -21.42 -0.93
CA GLN A 336 -24.98 -22.16 -1.58
C GLN A 336 -25.95 -21.30 -2.39
N LYS A 337 -26.19 -20.06 -2.01
CA LYS A 337 -27.14 -19.18 -2.74
C LYS A 337 -26.53 -18.49 -3.97
N ASN A 338 -25.21 -18.45 -4.11
CA ASN A 338 -24.49 -17.77 -5.19
C ASN A 338 -23.48 -18.71 -5.88
N ALA A 339 -23.67 -20.03 -5.78
CA ALA A 339 -22.70 -21.02 -6.21
C ALA A 339 -22.73 -21.29 -7.73
N TYR A 340 -23.71 -20.76 -8.47
CA TYR A 340 -23.82 -20.96 -9.92
C TYR A 340 -22.60 -20.46 -10.71
N TRP A 341 -21.88 -19.46 -10.19
CA TRP A 341 -20.66 -18.94 -10.80
C TRP A 341 -19.39 -19.74 -10.45
N LEU A 342 -19.51 -20.81 -9.65
CA LEU A 342 -18.43 -21.75 -9.36
C LEU A 342 -18.44 -22.95 -10.35
N GLU A 343 -19.41 -23.04 -11.25
CA GLU A 343 -19.60 -24.13 -12.17
C GLU A 343 -19.07 -23.84 -13.59
N ASP A 344 -18.80 -22.56 -13.92
CA ASP A 344 -18.16 -22.08 -15.14
C ASP A 344 -16.64 -21.89 -14.95
#